data_88388546915da6428775e5a183334adc
#
_entry.id   88388546915da6428775e5a183334adc
#
_cell.length_a   1.000
_cell.length_b   1.000
_cell.length_c   1.000
_cell.angle_alpha   90.00
_cell.angle_beta   90.00
_cell.angle_gamma   90.00
#
_symmetry.space_group_name_H-M   'P 1'
#
loop_
_entity.id
_entity.type
_entity.pdbx_description
1 polymer ?
#
loop_
_entity_poly.entity_id
_entity_poly.type
_entity_poly.pdbx_seq_one_letter_code
_entity_poly.pdbx_strand_id
1 'polypeptide(L)' 'MEEPGQKLKRVRERLGLRFRDVEEASQQIAVFRQSDEYVIALSRLSDIENKGTLPSIYRLYTLCTIYRLDLEEVLSWYG' A
#
# COMPACT_ATOMS: atom_id res chain seq x y z
N MET A 1 18.82 -7.29 5.20
CA MET A 1 18.06 -6.48 4.24
C MET A 1 16.66 -6.26 4.75
N GLU A 2 16.12 -5.09 4.50
CA GLU A 2 14.79 -4.76 5.00
C GLU A 2 13.72 -5.40 4.11
N GLU A 3 12.69 -5.98 4.74
CA GLU A 3 11.57 -6.55 4.00
C GLU A 3 10.77 -5.46 3.29
N PRO A 4 10.15 -5.78 2.13
CA PRO A 4 9.36 -4.78 1.41
C PRO A 4 8.25 -4.15 2.25
N GLY A 5 7.56 -4.96 3.06
CA GLY A 5 6.51 -4.44 3.94
C GLY A 5 7.03 -3.44 4.94
N GLN A 6 8.23 -3.66 5.46
CA GLN A 6 8.85 -2.72 6.39
C GLN A 6 9.23 -1.41 5.70
N LYS A 7 9.67 -1.49 4.45
CA LYS A 7 9.93 -0.30 3.66
C LYS A 7 8.67 0.51 3.45
N LEU A 8 7.56 -0.15 3.12
CA LEU A 8 6.27 0.51 2.95
C LEU A 8 5.81 1.15 4.25
N LYS A 9 5.96 0.45 5.37
CA LYS A 9 5.63 0.99 6.68
C LYS A 9 6.42 2.26 6.97
N ARG A 10 7.73 2.23 6.68
CA ARG A 10 8.58 3.39 6.92
C ARG A 10 8.14 4.59 6.09
N VAL A 11 7.78 4.37 4.83
CA VAL A 11 7.29 5.45 3.97
C VAL A 11 6.00 6.02 4.54
N ARG A 12 5.06 5.14 4.94
CA ARG A 12 3.79 5.58 5.51
C ARG A 12 4.03 6.46 6.75
N GLU A 13 4.92 6.00 7.64
CA GLU A 13 5.22 6.72 8.88
C GLU A 13 5.91 8.06 8.59
N ARG A 14 6.81 8.07 7.61
CA ARG A 14 7.48 9.31 7.20
C ARG A 14 6.49 10.35 6.69
N LEU A 15 5.45 9.88 6.00
CA LEU A 15 4.41 10.76 5.49
C LEU A 15 3.39 11.16 6.57
N GLY A 16 3.52 10.60 7.78
CA GLY A 16 2.62 10.91 8.87
C GLY A 16 1.24 10.30 8.72
N LEU A 17 1.11 9.23 7.92
CA LEU A 17 -0.18 8.61 7.65
C LEU A 17 -0.46 7.47 8.63
N ARG A 18 -1.70 7.45 9.14
CA ARG A 18 -2.19 6.34 9.95
C ARG A 18 -2.81 5.29 9.03
N PHE A 19 -3.02 4.09 9.55
CA PHE A 19 -3.72 3.03 8.81
C PHE A 19 -5.04 3.54 8.25
N ARG A 20 -5.82 4.25 9.08
CA ARG A 20 -7.12 4.79 8.67
C ARG A 20 -6.99 5.73 7.48
N ASP A 21 -5.95 6.57 7.48
CA ASP A 21 -5.75 7.52 6.38
C ASP A 21 -5.53 6.79 5.06
N VAL A 22 -4.76 5.70 5.11
CA VAL A 22 -4.48 4.90 3.93
C VAL A 22 -5.75 4.19 3.46
N GLU A 23 -6.53 3.63 4.38
CA GLU A 23 -7.78 2.97 4.02
C GLU A 23 -8.74 3.95 3.34
N GLU A 24 -8.91 5.13 3.94
CA GLU A 24 -9.81 6.15 3.37
C GLU A 24 -9.36 6.59 1.99
N ALA A 25 -8.08 6.81 1.81
CA ALA A 25 -7.53 7.19 0.50
C ALA A 25 -7.73 6.06 -0.51
N SER A 26 -7.57 4.81 -0.08
CA SER A 26 -7.76 3.67 -0.97
C SER A 26 -9.20 3.55 -1.43
N GLN A 27 -10.16 3.87 -0.56
CA GLN A 27 -11.57 3.86 -0.93
C GLN A 27 -11.87 4.90 -2.01
N GLN A 28 -11.25 6.08 -1.93
CA GLN A 28 -11.44 7.10 -2.95
C GLN A 28 -10.84 6.68 -4.29
N ILE A 29 -9.68 6.03 -4.26
CA ILE A 29 -9.08 5.50 -5.48
C ILE A 29 -9.99 4.45 -6.10
N ALA A 30 -10.58 3.58 -5.27
CA ALA A 30 -11.49 2.54 -5.75
C ALA A 30 -12.72 3.15 -6.43
N VAL A 31 -13.28 4.21 -5.86
CA VAL A 31 -14.40 4.92 -6.47
C VAL A 31 -13.99 5.51 -7.82
N PHE A 32 -12.86 6.17 -7.87
CA PHE A 32 -12.35 6.78 -9.09
C PHE A 32 -12.11 5.73 -10.18
N ARG A 33 -11.55 4.57 -9.80
CA ARG A 33 -11.24 3.48 -10.73
C ARG A 33 -12.43 2.54 -10.95
N GLN A 34 -13.52 2.74 -10.21
CA GLN A 34 -14.72 1.93 -10.32
C GLN A 34 -14.46 0.45 -10.05
N SER A 35 -13.62 0.16 -9.05
CA SER A 35 -13.29 -1.23 -8.69
C SER A 35 -12.88 -1.32 -7.23
N ASP A 36 -13.49 -2.26 -6.51
CA ASP A 36 -13.15 -2.53 -5.12
C ASP A 36 -11.78 -3.21 -4.96
N GLU A 37 -11.19 -3.66 -6.07
CA GLU A 37 -9.88 -4.30 -6.01
C GLU A 37 -8.79 -3.36 -5.50
N TYR A 38 -9.02 -2.05 -5.61
CA TYR A 38 -8.06 -1.05 -5.17
C TYR A 38 -8.15 -0.73 -3.68
N VAL A 39 -9.20 -1.18 -2.99
CA VAL A 39 -9.38 -0.91 -1.56
C VAL A 39 -8.37 -1.69 -0.72
N ILE A 40 -7.83 -1.04 0.31
CA ILE A 40 -6.95 -1.70 1.27
C ILE A 40 -7.56 -1.53 2.65
N ALA A 41 -8.14 -2.62 3.17
CA ALA A 41 -8.69 -2.64 4.51
C ALA A 41 -7.56 -2.60 5.55
N LEU A 42 -7.87 -2.16 6.77
CA LEU A 42 -6.89 -2.02 7.84
C LEU A 42 -6.14 -3.33 8.10
N SER A 43 -6.86 -4.44 8.19
CA SER A 43 -6.23 -5.74 8.45
C SER A 43 -5.29 -6.16 7.33
N ARG A 44 -5.65 -5.86 6.09
CA ARG A 44 -4.82 -6.20 4.94
C ARG A 44 -3.56 -5.35 4.93
N LEU A 45 -3.67 -4.06 5.26
CA LEU A 45 -2.50 -3.20 5.32
C LEU A 45 -1.54 -3.69 6.40
N SER A 46 -2.09 -4.08 7.55
CA SER A 46 -1.28 -4.64 8.63
C SER A 46 -0.53 -5.89 8.16
N ASP A 47 -1.20 -6.77 7.42
CA ASP A 47 -0.56 -8.00 6.91
C ASP A 47 0.54 -7.67 5.90
N ILE A 48 0.31 -6.69 5.03
CA ILE A 48 1.31 -6.27 4.06
C ILE A 48 2.57 -5.77 4.77
N GLU A 49 2.39 -4.96 5.82
CA GLU A 49 3.53 -4.37 6.53
C GLU A 49 4.23 -5.33 7.47
N ASN A 50 3.48 -6.19 8.14
CA ASN A 50 4.03 -6.95 9.27
C ASN A 50 4.18 -8.45 9.00
N LYS A 51 3.45 -9.01 8.05
CA LYS A 51 3.49 -10.44 7.76
C LYS A 51 4.12 -10.77 6.42
N GLY A 52 4.59 -9.76 5.70
CA GLY A 52 5.20 -10.00 4.40
C GLY A 52 4.22 -10.45 3.32
N THR A 53 2.92 -10.25 3.54
CA THR A 53 1.92 -10.60 2.54
C THR A 53 2.12 -9.79 1.27
N LEU A 54 2.20 -10.47 0.13
CA LEU A 54 2.35 -9.79 -1.15
C LEU A 54 1.01 -9.19 -1.56
N PRO A 55 0.92 -7.86 -1.74
CA PRO A 55 -0.33 -7.25 -2.18
C PRO A 55 -0.59 -7.57 -3.65
N SER A 56 -1.88 -7.54 -4.03
CA SER A 56 -2.24 -7.64 -5.45
C SER A 56 -1.66 -6.44 -6.20
N ILE A 57 -1.57 -6.57 -7.52
CA ILE A 57 -1.09 -5.44 -8.33
C ILE A 57 -1.99 -4.21 -8.14
N TYR A 58 -3.29 -4.40 -7.95
CA TYR A 58 -4.23 -3.30 -7.73
C TYR A 58 -3.94 -2.58 -6.41
N ARG A 59 -3.69 -3.33 -5.35
CA ARG A 59 -3.38 -2.74 -4.05
C ARG A 59 -1.99 -2.13 -4.02
N LEU A 60 -1.05 -2.74 -4.73
CA LEU A 60 0.27 -2.17 -4.85
C LEU A 60 0.23 -0.83 -5.58
N TYR A 61 -0.56 -0.77 -6.67
CA TYR A 61 -0.80 0.48 -7.38
C TYR A 61 -1.38 1.54 -6.43
N THR A 62 -2.35 1.13 -5.60
CA THR A 62 -2.97 2.04 -4.63
C THR A 62 -1.93 2.61 -3.67
N LEU A 63 -1.09 1.75 -3.10
CA LEU A 63 -0.04 2.21 -2.18
C LEU A 63 0.94 3.15 -2.88
N CYS A 64 1.35 2.81 -4.08
CA CYS A 64 2.27 3.67 -4.83
C CYS A 64 1.66 5.02 -5.14
N THR A 65 0.36 5.05 -5.43
CA THR A 65 -0.35 6.31 -5.69
C THR A 65 -0.41 7.16 -4.42
N ILE A 66 -0.78 6.56 -3.29
CA ILE A 66 -0.91 7.28 -2.02
C ILE A 66 0.45 7.77 -1.54
N TYR A 67 1.47 6.91 -1.64
CA TYR A 67 2.81 7.21 -1.11
C TYR A 67 3.70 7.93 -2.11
N ARG A 68 3.22 8.12 -3.34
CA ARG A 68 3.97 8.75 -4.44
C ARG A 68 5.27 8.01 -4.73
N LEU A 69 5.17 6.69 -4.81
CA LEU A 69 6.29 5.82 -5.13
C LEU A 69 6.16 5.32 -6.56
N ASP A 70 7.31 5.02 -7.17
CA ASP A 70 7.36 4.40 -8.48
C ASP A 70 6.99 2.93 -8.38
N LEU A 71 5.99 2.49 -9.15
CA LEU A 71 5.50 1.12 -9.09
C LEU A 71 6.61 0.11 -9.43
N GLU A 72 7.39 0.38 -10.46
CA GLU A 72 8.47 -0.54 -10.86
C GLU A 72 9.50 -0.70 -9.75
N GLU A 73 9.84 0.39 -9.08
CA GLU A 73 10.78 0.34 -7.97
C GLU A 73 10.23 -0.52 -6.85
N VAL A 74 8.96 -0.31 -6.48
CA VAL A 74 8.35 -1.08 -5.40
C VAL A 74 8.23 -2.56 -5.79
N LEU A 75 7.88 -2.84 -7.03
CA LEU A 75 7.84 -4.22 -7.51
C LEU A 75 9.21 -4.90 -7.35
N SER A 76 10.30 -4.18 -7.59
CA SER A 76 11.63 -4.73 -7.47
C SER A 76 11.98 -5.12 -6.03
N TRP A 77 11.31 -4.50 -5.04
CA TRP A 77 11.52 -4.88 -3.63
C TRP A 77 11.04 -6.29 -3.34
N TYR A 78 10.06 -6.77 -4.09
CA TYR A 78 9.47 -8.10 -3.87
C TYR A 78 10.18 -9.21 -4.67
N GLY A 79 11.14 -8.85 -5.43
CA GLY A 79 11.92 -9.81 -6.21
C GLY A 79 11.85 -9.50 -7.67
#